data_9d3d4aab4c691ef2760a416c5e323102
#
_entry.id   9d3d4aab4c691ef2760a416c5e323102
#
_cell.length_a   1.000
_cell.length_b   1.000
_cell.length_c   1.000
_cell.angle_alpha   90.00
_cell.angle_beta   90.00
_cell.angle_gamma   90.00
#
_symmetry.space_group_name_H-M   'P 1'
#
loop_
_entity.id
_entity.type
_entity.pdbx_description
1 polymer ?
#
loop_
_entity_poly.entity_id
_entity_poly.type
_entity_poly.pdbx_seq_one_letter_code
_entity_poly.pdbx_strand_id
1 'polypeptide(L)'
;IINICDMPVAIEGLFADILGLPSRKALNVRYYGLNHFGWWTSITDKAGNDLMPALKRHVAEQGYSSPKEDFQHKAPSWIETFKKVKDVFALDPTTLPNTYLKYYLYPDYEVAHSDPEFTRANEVMAGREKEVFDMAREITRRGTAEGAHFHAGAHATFIVDLACAIAFNTQERMLLIVENNGAIANFDETAMVEVPCLVGVNGPEPLAMGKIPSFQKGLMEQQVAVEKL
;
A
#
# COMPACT_ATOMS: atom_id res chain seq x y z
N ILE A 1 -5.62 -16.11 10.60
CA ILE A 1 -5.50 -14.65 10.75
C ILE A 1 -5.17 -14.09 9.38
N ILE A 2 -5.82 -12.99 8.98
CA ILE A 2 -5.55 -12.26 7.73
C ILE A 2 -5.04 -10.90 8.14
N ASN A 3 -3.86 -10.51 7.65
CA ASN A 3 -3.32 -9.18 7.84
C ASN A 3 -3.51 -8.35 6.57
N ILE A 4 -3.74 -7.06 6.74
CA ILE A 4 -3.98 -6.11 5.66
C ILE A 4 -3.15 -4.85 5.84
N CYS A 5 -2.73 -4.27 4.73
CA CYS A 5 -2.16 -2.93 4.66
C CYS A 5 -2.89 -2.14 3.57
N ASP A 6 -3.29 -0.92 3.86
CA ASP A 6 -3.94 -0.04 2.89
C ASP A 6 -2.96 0.73 2.00
N MET A 7 -1.68 0.75 2.36
CA MET A 7 -0.68 1.52 1.61
C MET A 7 -0.57 1.10 0.14
N PRO A 8 -0.41 -0.19 -0.20
CA PRO A 8 -0.39 -0.58 -1.61
C PRO A 8 -1.68 -0.23 -2.35
N VAL A 9 -2.83 -0.40 -1.68
CA VAL A 9 -4.15 -0.08 -2.24
C VAL A 9 -4.30 1.42 -2.53
N ALA A 10 -3.78 2.28 -1.63
CA ALA A 10 -3.76 3.72 -1.83
C ALA A 10 -2.84 4.12 -3.00
N ILE A 11 -1.68 3.47 -3.14
CA ILE A 11 -0.76 3.71 -4.26
C ILE A 11 -1.34 3.22 -5.59
N GLU A 12 -2.06 2.11 -5.62
CA GLU A 12 -2.79 1.66 -6.81
C GLU A 12 -3.86 2.68 -7.23
N GLY A 13 -4.52 3.32 -6.26
CA GLY A 13 -5.40 4.47 -6.53
C GLY A 13 -4.66 5.62 -7.20
N LEU A 14 -3.49 5.95 -6.69
CA LEU A 14 -2.62 6.96 -7.27
C LEU A 14 -2.14 6.58 -8.69
N PHE A 15 -1.80 5.31 -8.94
CA PHE A 15 -1.48 4.85 -10.31
C PHE A 15 -2.65 5.05 -11.27
N ALA A 16 -3.87 4.75 -10.83
CA ALA A 16 -5.05 5.01 -11.63
C ALA A 16 -5.21 6.51 -11.95
N ASP A 17 -4.95 7.38 -10.96
CA ASP A 17 -5.00 8.84 -11.15
C ASP A 17 -3.94 9.33 -12.14
N ILE A 18 -2.69 8.89 -12.02
CA ILE A 18 -1.60 9.21 -12.94
C ILE A 18 -1.94 8.81 -14.37
N LEU A 19 -2.61 7.67 -14.53
CA LEU A 19 -2.99 7.11 -15.83
C LEU A 19 -4.34 7.63 -16.37
N GLY A 20 -5.04 8.49 -15.62
CA GLY A 20 -6.37 8.98 -16.00
C GLY A 20 -7.46 7.92 -16.00
N LEU A 21 -7.30 6.85 -15.22
CA LEU A 21 -8.25 5.76 -15.10
C LEU A 21 -9.32 6.08 -14.02
N PRO A 22 -10.53 5.50 -14.13
CA PRO A 22 -11.64 5.84 -13.24
C PRO A 22 -11.42 5.40 -11.78
N SER A 23 -10.67 4.33 -11.55
CA SER A 23 -10.32 3.83 -10.22
C SER A 23 -9.25 2.73 -10.29
N ARG A 24 -8.68 2.35 -9.13
CA ARG A 24 -7.76 1.21 -9.01
C ARG A 24 -8.36 -0.11 -9.51
N LYS A 25 -9.68 -0.27 -9.47
CA LYS A 25 -10.37 -1.48 -9.98
C LYS A 25 -10.19 -1.68 -11.48
N ALA A 26 -9.75 -0.64 -12.22
CA ALA A 26 -9.37 -0.75 -13.63
C ALA A 26 -8.01 -1.41 -13.86
N LEU A 27 -7.20 -1.57 -12.81
CA LEU A 27 -5.88 -2.16 -12.86
C LEU A 27 -5.91 -3.66 -12.55
N ASN A 28 -5.02 -4.41 -13.20
CA ASN A 28 -4.60 -5.73 -12.75
C ASN A 28 -3.13 -5.61 -12.33
N VAL A 29 -2.85 -5.93 -11.07
CA VAL A 29 -1.53 -5.75 -10.51
C VAL A 29 -0.88 -7.08 -10.14
N ARG A 30 0.43 -7.15 -10.28
CA ARG A 30 1.28 -8.17 -9.65
C ARG A 30 2.23 -7.44 -8.71
N TYR A 31 2.15 -7.80 -7.46
CA TYR A 31 2.93 -7.25 -6.36
C TYR A 31 3.43 -8.39 -5.50
N TYR A 32 4.60 -8.27 -4.96
CA TYR A 32 5.09 -9.13 -3.90
C TYR A 32 5.98 -8.36 -2.94
N GLY A 33 6.05 -8.84 -1.73
CA GLY A 33 6.93 -8.27 -0.70
C GLY A 33 6.57 -8.80 0.69
N LEU A 34 7.06 -8.08 1.68
CA LEU A 34 6.60 -8.13 3.06
C LEU A 34 5.76 -6.89 3.33
N ASN A 35 5.09 -6.81 4.47
CA ASN A 35 4.36 -5.61 4.83
C ASN A 35 5.28 -4.37 4.79
N HIS A 36 4.90 -3.34 4.01
CA HIS A 36 5.67 -2.12 3.75
C HIS A 36 6.99 -2.31 2.98
N PHE A 37 7.31 -3.52 2.55
CA PHE A 37 8.58 -3.88 1.94
C PHE A 37 8.37 -4.70 0.68
N GLY A 38 7.97 -4.06 -0.43
CA GLY A 38 7.58 -4.79 -1.64
C GLY A 38 7.61 -3.97 -2.92
N TRP A 39 7.23 -4.62 -4.02
CA TRP A 39 7.37 -4.08 -5.37
C TRP A 39 6.21 -4.49 -6.29
N TRP A 40 5.72 -3.55 -7.09
CA TRP A 40 4.87 -3.85 -8.25
C TRP A 40 5.74 -4.25 -9.42
N THR A 41 5.49 -5.44 -9.95
CA THR A 41 6.27 -6.02 -11.04
C THR A 41 5.54 -6.01 -12.38
N SER A 42 4.23 -5.92 -12.35
CA SER A 42 3.39 -5.80 -13.54
C SER A 42 2.10 -5.06 -13.19
N ILE A 43 1.73 -4.14 -14.03
CA ILE A 43 0.46 -3.42 -13.94
C ILE A 43 -0.11 -3.35 -15.36
N THR A 44 -1.30 -3.91 -15.54
CA THR A 44 -2.03 -3.88 -16.82
C THR A 44 -3.44 -3.32 -16.62
N ASP A 45 -4.05 -2.87 -17.68
CA ASP A 45 -5.49 -2.61 -17.69
C ASP A 45 -6.31 -3.91 -17.83
N LYS A 46 -7.64 -3.79 -17.88
CA LYS A 46 -8.55 -4.95 -18.04
C LYS A 46 -8.48 -5.58 -19.42
N ALA A 47 -7.93 -4.90 -20.43
CA ALA A 47 -7.69 -5.42 -21.76
C ALA A 47 -6.31 -6.12 -21.89
N GLY A 48 -5.46 -6.04 -20.83
CA GLY A 48 -4.13 -6.62 -20.80
C GLY A 48 -3.03 -5.71 -21.35
N ASN A 49 -3.31 -4.43 -21.62
CA ASN A 49 -2.28 -3.49 -22.06
C ASN A 49 -1.32 -3.20 -20.89
N ASP A 50 -0.01 -3.21 -21.16
CA ASP A 50 1.04 -2.94 -20.18
C ASP A 50 1.10 -1.43 -19.86
N LEU A 51 0.89 -1.10 -18.58
CA LEU A 51 0.90 0.27 -18.07
C LEU A 51 2.22 0.63 -17.35
N MET A 52 3.09 -0.36 -17.11
CA MET A 52 4.39 -0.15 -16.44
C MET A 52 5.27 0.90 -17.11
N PRO A 53 5.42 0.95 -18.46
CA PRO A 53 6.28 1.95 -19.09
C PRO A 53 5.86 3.40 -18.83
N ALA A 54 4.56 3.66 -18.82
CA ALA A 54 4.02 5.00 -18.53
C ALA A 54 4.25 5.39 -17.06
N LEU A 55 3.95 4.49 -16.13
CA LEU A 55 4.16 4.70 -14.70
C LEU A 55 5.63 4.89 -14.35
N LYS A 56 6.53 4.08 -14.91
CA LYS A 56 7.98 4.20 -14.67
C LYS A 56 8.54 5.53 -15.13
N ARG A 57 8.13 6.05 -16.29
CA ARG A 57 8.52 7.39 -16.75
C ARG A 57 8.06 8.46 -15.77
N HIS A 58 6.78 8.43 -15.36
CA HIS A 58 6.24 9.37 -14.39
C HIS A 58 7.01 9.32 -13.06
N VAL A 59 7.23 8.12 -12.52
CA VAL A 59 7.92 7.91 -11.24
C VAL A 59 9.37 8.37 -11.29
N ALA A 60 10.08 8.11 -12.38
CA ALA A 60 11.46 8.60 -12.57
C ALA A 60 11.56 10.13 -12.51
N GLU A 61 10.55 10.84 -13.00
CA GLU A 61 10.52 12.30 -13.06
C GLU A 61 9.95 12.93 -11.77
N GLN A 62 8.87 12.39 -11.26
CA GLN A 62 7.99 13.05 -10.26
C GLN A 62 7.75 12.23 -8.98
N GLY A 63 8.27 10.99 -8.90
CA GLY A 63 7.90 10.06 -7.82
C GLY A 63 6.43 9.67 -7.90
N TYR A 64 5.84 9.40 -6.74
CA TYR A 64 4.40 9.11 -6.63
C TYR A 64 3.62 10.41 -6.41
N SER A 65 3.52 11.24 -7.44
CA SER A 65 2.72 12.45 -7.45
C SER A 65 1.46 12.28 -8.30
N SER A 66 0.35 12.90 -7.90
CA SER A 66 -0.89 12.92 -8.68
C SER A 66 -1.15 14.33 -9.21
N PRO A 67 -1.70 14.46 -10.43
CA PRO A 67 -2.17 15.74 -10.95
C PRO A 67 -3.44 16.23 -10.26
N LYS A 68 -4.12 15.39 -9.45
CA LYS A 68 -5.35 15.75 -8.75
C LYS A 68 -5.09 16.73 -7.62
N GLU A 69 -6.02 17.66 -7.44
CA GLU A 69 -5.96 18.70 -6.40
C GLU A 69 -5.84 18.12 -4.99
N ASP A 70 -6.59 17.05 -4.68
CA ASP A 70 -6.56 16.36 -3.39
C ASP A 70 -5.15 15.88 -2.97
N PHE A 71 -4.27 15.62 -3.94
CA PHE A 71 -2.90 15.24 -3.64
C PHE A 71 -2.12 16.40 -3.00
N GLN A 72 -2.37 17.62 -3.44
CA GLN A 72 -1.69 18.83 -2.93
C GLN A 72 -2.08 19.15 -1.48
N HIS A 73 -3.21 18.64 -1.01
CA HIS A 73 -3.70 18.83 0.36
C HIS A 73 -3.27 17.73 1.32
N LYS A 74 -2.44 16.77 0.89
CA LYS A 74 -1.86 15.78 1.79
C LYS A 74 -0.89 16.44 2.78
N ALA A 75 -0.74 15.80 3.96
CA ALA A 75 0.24 16.23 4.94
C ALA A 75 1.66 16.31 4.32
N PRO A 76 2.48 17.31 4.68
CA PRO A 76 3.83 17.50 4.12
C PRO A 76 4.71 16.25 4.19
N SER A 77 4.64 15.49 5.28
CA SER A 77 5.37 14.22 5.46
C SER A 77 5.01 13.17 4.40
N TRP A 78 3.75 13.14 3.93
CA TRP A 78 3.31 12.27 2.84
C TRP A 78 3.85 12.73 1.48
N ILE A 79 3.84 14.03 1.23
CA ILE A 79 4.37 14.60 -0.01
C ILE A 79 5.86 14.27 -0.14
N GLU A 80 6.63 14.44 0.94
CA GLU A 80 8.05 14.07 0.96
C GLU A 80 8.25 12.56 0.78
N THR A 81 7.45 11.73 1.42
CA THR A 81 7.48 10.27 1.25
C THR A 81 7.28 9.89 -0.22
N PHE A 82 6.31 10.48 -0.89
CA PHE A 82 6.02 10.19 -2.30
C PHE A 82 7.09 10.71 -3.26
N LYS A 83 7.71 11.86 -2.96
CA LYS A 83 8.85 12.38 -3.73
C LYS A 83 10.08 11.49 -3.60
N LYS A 84 10.37 10.98 -2.39
CA LYS A 84 11.54 10.12 -2.11
C LYS A 84 11.49 8.79 -2.86
N VAL A 85 10.32 8.37 -3.34
CA VAL A 85 10.17 7.18 -4.21
C VAL A 85 11.08 7.24 -5.44
N LYS A 86 11.40 8.41 -5.97
CA LYS A 86 12.34 8.57 -7.10
C LYS A 86 13.70 7.93 -6.80
N ASP A 87 14.22 8.19 -5.60
CA ASP A 87 15.54 7.69 -5.20
C ASP A 87 15.50 6.18 -4.98
N VAL A 88 14.41 5.68 -4.38
CA VAL A 88 14.19 4.24 -4.22
C VAL A 88 14.05 3.55 -5.58
N PHE A 89 13.28 4.12 -6.50
CA PHE A 89 13.11 3.61 -7.86
C PHE A 89 14.41 3.58 -8.65
N ALA A 90 15.30 4.56 -8.44
CA ALA A 90 16.59 4.61 -9.12
C ALA A 90 17.52 3.43 -8.76
N LEU A 91 17.34 2.79 -7.59
CA LEU A 91 18.11 1.62 -7.19
C LEU A 91 17.72 0.36 -7.97
N ASP A 92 16.45 0.23 -8.35
CA ASP A 92 15.93 -0.86 -9.18
C ASP A 92 14.78 -0.36 -10.08
N PRO A 93 15.09 0.19 -11.26
CA PRO A 93 14.09 0.73 -12.17
C PRO A 93 13.31 -0.36 -12.94
N THR A 94 13.55 -1.63 -12.63
CA THR A 94 12.82 -2.75 -13.24
C THR A 94 11.41 -2.90 -12.67
N THR A 95 11.19 -2.43 -11.44
CA THR A 95 9.94 -2.53 -10.70
C THR A 95 9.51 -1.18 -10.13
N LEU A 96 8.29 -1.08 -9.59
CA LEU A 96 7.84 0.10 -8.84
C LEU A 96 7.87 -0.22 -7.33
N PRO A 97 8.60 0.55 -6.51
CA PRO A 97 8.81 0.24 -5.11
C PRO A 97 7.63 0.66 -4.22
N ASN A 98 7.40 -0.05 -3.11
CA ASN A 98 6.57 0.45 -2.03
C ASN A 98 7.18 1.73 -1.44
N THR A 99 6.34 2.70 -1.08
CA THR A 99 6.78 4.00 -0.54
C THR A 99 7.61 3.90 0.72
N TYR A 100 7.35 2.90 1.56
CA TYR A 100 8.04 2.73 2.82
C TYR A 100 9.43 2.08 2.71
N LEU A 101 9.81 1.59 1.53
CA LEU A 101 11.19 1.12 1.31
C LEU A 101 12.24 2.19 1.63
N LYS A 102 11.89 3.47 1.60
CA LYS A 102 12.78 4.56 2.00
C LYS A 102 13.32 4.40 3.43
N TYR A 103 12.51 3.92 4.36
CA TYR A 103 12.91 3.74 5.77
C TYR A 103 13.98 2.65 5.94
N TYR A 104 13.99 1.67 5.04
CA TYR A 104 14.95 0.56 5.06
C TYR A 104 16.22 0.87 4.24
N LEU A 105 16.06 1.58 3.14
CA LEU A 105 17.15 1.83 2.19
C LEU A 105 17.87 3.17 2.42
N TYR A 106 17.23 4.10 3.12
CA TYR A 106 17.77 5.44 3.43
C TYR A 106 17.57 5.82 4.91
N PRO A 107 17.92 4.94 5.89
CA PRO A 107 17.61 5.20 7.31
C PRO A 107 18.28 6.47 7.82
N ASP A 108 19.54 6.73 7.46
CA ASP A 108 20.26 7.93 7.90
C ASP A 108 19.62 9.21 7.37
N TYR A 109 19.10 9.19 6.13
CA TYR A 109 18.36 10.30 5.56
C TYR A 109 17.07 10.55 6.35
N GLU A 110 16.31 9.50 6.63
CA GLU A 110 15.05 9.60 7.37
C GLU A 110 15.25 10.14 8.78
N VAL A 111 16.29 9.66 9.49
CA VAL A 111 16.63 10.16 10.83
C VAL A 111 17.03 11.64 10.78
N ALA A 112 17.87 12.03 9.81
CA ALA A 112 18.33 13.43 9.69
C ALA A 112 17.23 14.43 9.32
N HIS A 113 16.13 13.95 8.67
CA HIS A 113 15.02 14.78 8.22
C HIS A 113 13.74 14.61 9.05
N SER A 114 13.78 13.79 10.10
CA SER A 114 12.69 13.63 11.05
C SER A 114 12.82 14.62 12.20
N ASP A 115 11.68 15.19 12.62
CA ASP A 115 11.62 16.01 13.82
C ASP A 115 11.40 15.09 15.04
N PRO A 116 12.37 14.95 15.96
CA PRO A 116 12.21 14.09 17.14
C PRO A 116 11.17 14.61 18.13
N GLU A 117 10.88 15.90 18.12
CA GLU A 117 9.89 16.54 19.01
C GLU A 117 8.47 16.46 18.43
N PHE A 118 8.33 16.31 17.12
CA PHE A 118 7.05 16.19 16.43
C PHE A 118 7.08 15.10 15.36
N THR A 119 7.02 13.86 15.80
CA THR A 119 7.07 12.68 14.94
C THR A 119 5.77 12.48 14.14
N ARG A 120 5.79 11.55 13.18
CA ARG A 120 4.58 11.16 12.45
C ARG A 120 3.45 10.70 13.38
N ALA A 121 3.76 10.08 14.50
CA ALA A 121 2.75 9.71 15.50
C ALA A 121 2.06 10.94 16.08
N ASN A 122 2.82 11.98 16.43
CA ASN A 122 2.27 13.24 16.92
C ASN A 122 1.38 13.91 15.87
N GLU A 123 1.78 13.91 14.59
CA GLU A 123 0.98 14.45 13.49
C GLU A 123 -0.37 13.73 13.35
N VAL A 124 -0.35 12.39 13.42
CA VAL A 124 -1.59 11.57 13.34
C VAL A 124 -2.51 11.82 14.53
N MET A 125 -1.95 11.86 15.75
CA MET A 125 -2.74 12.12 16.97
C MET A 125 -3.33 13.53 16.95
N ALA A 126 -2.57 14.54 16.56
CA ALA A 126 -3.05 15.92 16.50
C ALA A 126 -4.17 16.13 15.47
N GLY A 127 -4.14 15.40 14.36
CA GLY A 127 -5.13 15.48 13.28
C GLY A 127 -6.31 14.52 13.46
N ARG A 128 -6.09 13.25 13.21
CA ARG A 128 -7.16 12.24 13.13
C ARG A 128 -7.85 11.99 14.45
N GLU A 129 -7.10 11.91 15.54
CA GLU A 129 -7.65 11.66 16.87
C GLU A 129 -8.59 12.81 17.27
N LYS A 130 -8.14 14.03 17.07
CA LYS A 130 -8.95 15.22 17.34
C LYS A 130 -10.23 15.21 16.50
N GLU A 131 -10.15 14.96 15.21
CA GLU A 131 -11.30 14.92 14.31
C GLU A 131 -12.33 13.86 14.74
N VAL A 132 -11.87 12.64 15.04
CA VAL A 132 -12.75 11.54 15.48
C VAL A 132 -13.42 11.85 16.82
N PHE A 133 -12.69 12.36 17.80
CA PHE A 133 -13.26 12.70 19.11
C PHE A 133 -14.18 13.92 19.05
N ASP A 134 -13.86 14.92 18.23
CA ASP A 134 -14.74 16.09 18.04
C ASP A 134 -16.06 15.65 17.40
N MET A 135 -16.00 14.80 16.39
CA MET A 135 -17.18 14.22 15.73
C MET A 135 -18.01 13.38 16.70
N ALA A 136 -17.36 12.51 17.48
CA ALA A 136 -18.04 11.65 18.44
C ALA A 136 -18.76 12.49 19.52
N ARG A 137 -18.12 13.55 20.03
CA ARG A 137 -18.74 14.48 20.98
C ARG A 137 -19.94 15.20 20.38
N GLU A 138 -19.83 15.64 19.12
CA GLU A 138 -20.94 16.31 18.44
C GLU A 138 -22.13 15.37 18.20
N ILE A 139 -21.89 14.13 17.77
CA ILE A 139 -22.95 13.09 17.62
C ILE A 139 -23.61 12.82 18.96
N THR A 140 -22.83 12.67 20.04
CA THR A 140 -23.35 12.43 21.38
C THR A 140 -24.21 13.59 21.84
N ARG A 141 -23.75 14.84 21.64
CA ARG A 141 -24.48 16.06 22.00
C ARG A 141 -25.80 16.20 21.24
N ARG A 142 -25.83 15.84 19.96
CA ARG A 142 -27.01 15.92 19.08
C ARG A 142 -27.97 14.75 19.26
N GLY A 143 -27.50 13.64 19.77
CA GLY A 143 -28.27 12.38 19.88
C GLY A 143 -28.52 11.68 18.54
N THR A 144 -27.86 12.12 17.47
CA THR A 144 -28.00 11.53 16.12
C THR A 144 -26.70 11.66 15.33
N ALA A 145 -26.42 10.64 14.52
CA ALA A 145 -25.32 10.66 13.55
C ALA A 145 -25.74 11.25 12.18
N GLU A 146 -27.00 11.65 12.01
CA GLU A 146 -27.48 12.24 10.76
C GLU A 146 -26.70 13.52 10.44
N GLY A 147 -26.19 13.61 9.20
CA GLY A 147 -25.36 14.71 8.75
C GLY A 147 -23.93 14.72 9.32
N ALA A 148 -23.50 13.67 10.03
CA ALA A 148 -22.10 13.48 10.37
C ALA A 148 -21.33 12.96 9.15
N HIS A 149 -20.31 13.71 8.72
CA HIS A 149 -19.45 13.34 7.60
C HIS A 149 -18.20 12.64 8.12
N PHE A 150 -18.30 11.32 8.28
CA PHE A 150 -17.11 10.50 8.47
C PHE A 150 -16.45 10.32 7.10
N HIS A 151 -15.22 10.75 6.99
CA HIS A 151 -14.43 10.42 5.82
C HIS A 151 -13.96 8.97 5.93
N ALA A 152 -14.79 8.03 5.46
CA ALA A 152 -14.40 6.64 5.29
C ALA A 152 -13.44 6.56 4.10
N GLY A 153 -12.13 6.63 4.38
CA GLY A 153 -11.09 6.53 3.36
C GLY A 153 -10.98 5.14 2.74
N ALA A 154 -10.06 4.97 1.81
CA ALA A 154 -9.76 3.70 1.15
C ALA A 154 -9.51 2.55 2.14
N HIS A 155 -8.97 2.85 3.32
CA HIS A 155 -8.74 1.89 4.40
C HIS A 155 -10.02 1.21 4.88
N ALA A 156 -11.05 1.99 5.25
CA ALA A 156 -12.32 1.45 5.72
C ALA A 156 -13.04 0.64 4.62
N THR A 157 -13.03 1.14 3.40
CA THR A 157 -13.59 0.44 2.23
C THR A 157 -12.91 -0.92 2.02
N PHE A 158 -11.59 -0.97 2.12
CA PHE A 158 -10.83 -2.19 1.94
C PHE A 158 -11.16 -3.26 2.98
N ILE A 159 -11.34 -2.86 4.25
CA ILE A 159 -11.76 -3.77 5.34
C ILE A 159 -13.15 -4.35 5.06
N VAL A 160 -14.09 -3.50 4.64
CA VAL A 160 -15.45 -3.92 4.32
C VAL A 160 -15.47 -4.82 3.08
N ASP A 161 -14.73 -4.48 2.03
CA ASP A 161 -14.60 -5.30 0.82
C ASP A 161 -14.08 -6.71 1.17
N LEU A 162 -13.07 -6.81 2.05
CA LEU A 162 -12.54 -8.09 2.52
C LEU A 162 -13.61 -8.90 3.28
N ALA A 163 -14.32 -8.27 4.21
CA ALA A 163 -15.40 -8.93 4.95
C ALA A 163 -16.51 -9.42 4.02
N CYS A 164 -16.91 -8.61 3.04
CA CYS A 164 -17.90 -8.96 2.04
C CYS A 164 -17.41 -10.10 1.12
N ALA A 165 -16.13 -10.08 0.72
CA ALA A 165 -15.56 -11.13 -0.13
C ALA A 165 -15.66 -12.51 0.56
N ILE A 166 -15.40 -12.58 1.84
CA ILE A 166 -15.53 -13.82 2.63
C ILE A 166 -17.00 -14.19 2.85
N ALA A 167 -17.81 -13.23 3.34
CA ALA A 167 -19.19 -13.49 3.72
C ALA A 167 -20.10 -13.89 2.55
N PHE A 168 -19.86 -13.29 1.37
CA PHE A 168 -20.68 -13.49 0.17
C PHE A 168 -19.99 -14.28 -0.94
N ASN A 169 -18.79 -14.81 -0.68
CA ASN A 169 -18.02 -15.59 -1.63
C ASN A 169 -17.84 -14.91 -2.99
N THR A 170 -17.48 -13.62 -2.99
CA THR A 170 -17.44 -12.83 -4.23
C THR A 170 -16.25 -13.14 -5.13
N GLN A 171 -15.29 -13.94 -4.66
CA GLN A 171 -14.06 -14.31 -5.37
C GLN A 171 -13.26 -13.06 -5.81
N GLU A 172 -13.15 -12.09 -4.91
CA GLU A 172 -12.47 -10.83 -5.20
C GLU A 172 -10.95 -10.97 -5.10
N ARG A 173 -10.22 -10.34 -6.03
CA ARG A 173 -8.76 -10.27 -5.98
C ARG A 173 -8.34 -9.13 -5.08
N MET A 174 -7.63 -9.46 -3.99
CA MET A 174 -7.17 -8.51 -2.99
C MET A 174 -5.69 -8.71 -2.68
N LEU A 175 -4.97 -7.65 -2.35
CA LEU A 175 -3.60 -7.72 -1.87
C LEU A 175 -3.63 -7.91 -0.35
N LEU A 176 -3.10 -9.01 0.13
CA LEU A 176 -3.17 -9.42 1.54
C LEU A 176 -1.83 -9.92 2.03
N ILE A 177 -1.64 -9.88 3.35
CA ILE A 177 -0.47 -10.43 4.02
C ILE A 177 -0.85 -11.81 4.54
N VAL A 178 -0.23 -12.83 3.97
CA VAL A 178 -0.50 -14.25 4.22
C VAL A 178 0.80 -15.04 4.35
N GLU A 179 0.75 -16.22 4.91
CA GLU A 179 1.89 -17.15 4.88
C GLU A 179 2.23 -17.50 3.43
N ASN A 180 3.53 -17.53 3.11
CA ASN A 180 4.00 -17.72 1.73
C ASN A 180 3.52 -19.03 1.13
N ASN A 181 3.64 -20.15 1.83
CA ASN A 181 3.21 -21.49 1.36
C ASN A 181 3.50 -21.75 -0.12
N GLY A 182 4.65 -21.27 -0.63
CA GLY A 182 5.06 -21.44 -2.01
C GLY A 182 4.50 -20.42 -3.01
N ALA A 183 3.76 -19.41 -2.59
CA ALA A 183 3.30 -18.31 -3.47
C ALA A 183 4.49 -17.63 -4.15
N ILE A 184 5.55 -17.34 -3.39
CA ILE A 184 6.88 -16.96 -3.89
C ILE A 184 7.77 -18.21 -3.85
N ALA A 185 8.00 -18.82 -5.01
CA ALA A 185 8.56 -20.17 -5.12
C ALA A 185 10.01 -20.34 -4.63
N ASN A 186 10.79 -19.26 -4.54
CA ASN A 186 12.17 -19.28 -4.07
C ASN A 186 12.37 -18.51 -2.76
N PHE A 187 11.33 -18.43 -1.93
CA PHE A 187 11.34 -17.72 -0.66
C PHE A 187 10.89 -18.64 0.48
N ASP A 188 11.19 -18.28 1.73
CA ASP A 188 10.84 -19.03 2.93
C ASP A 188 9.31 -19.28 2.98
N GLU A 189 8.91 -20.55 3.08
CA GLU A 189 7.50 -20.97 3.04
C GLU A 189 6.71 -20.46 4.25
N THR A 190 7.36 -20.24 5.38
CA THR A 190 6.73 -19.77 6.63
C THR A 190 6.78 -18.25 6.82
N ALA A 191 7.37 -17.52 5.87
CA ALA A 191 7.39 -16.06 5.93
C ALA A 191 5.99 -15.50 5.66
N MET A 192 5.64 -14.41 6.34
CA MET A 192 4.43 -13.64 6.03
C MET A 192 4.71 -12.70 4.85
N VAL A 193 4.08 -12.96 3.73
CA VAL A 193 4.30 -12.20 2.48
C VAL A 193 3.05 -11.44 2.07
N GLU A 194 3.26 -10.26 1.49
CA GLU A 194 2.19 -9.44 0.91
C GLU A 194 2.10 -9.72 -0.59
N VAL A 195 1.03 -10.41 -0.98
CA VAL A 195 0.80 -10.89 -2.34
C VAL A 195 -0.68 -10.79 -2.73
N PRO A 196 -1.02 -10.72 -4.03
CA PRO A 196 -2.39 -10.84 -4.48
C PRO A 196 -2.97 -12.22 -4.10
N CYS A 197 -4.17 -12.19 -3.52
CA CYS A 197 -4.94 -13.36 -3.16
C CYS A 197 -6.30 -13.34 -3.86
N LEU A 198 -6.86 -14.49 -4.18
CA LEU A 198 -8.27 -14.64 -4.47
C LEU A 198 -9.00 -14.87 -3.16
N VAL A 199 -10.03 -14.08 -2.86
CA VAL A 199 -10.72 -14.14 -1.57
C VAL A 199 -12.16 -14.58 -1.74
N GLY A 200 -12.50 -15.67 -1.07
CA GLY A 200 -13.85 -16.22 -1.03
C GLY A 200 -14.18 -16.77 0.35
N VAL A 201 -15.21 -17.61 0.44
CA VAL A 201 -15.69 -18.21 1.68
C VAL A 201 -14.62 -19.00 2.44
N ASN A 202 -13.63 -19.55 1.75
CA ASN A 202 -12.51 -20.29 2.35
C ASN A 202 -11.40 -19.36 2.88
N GLY A 203 -11.53 -18.05 2.74
CA GLY A 203 -10.49 -17.06 3.05
C GLY A 203 -9.61 -16.73 1.85
N PRO A 204 -8.39 -16.22 2.10
CA PRO A 204 -7.47 -15.83 1.04
C PRO A 204 -6.72 -17.03 0.46
N GLU A 205 -6.71 -17.13 -0.85
CA GLU A 205 -5.93 -18.08 -1.62
C GLU A 205 -4.83 -17.30 -2.37
N PRO A 206 -3.54 -17.36 -1.95
CA PRO A 206 -2.49 -16.58 -2.57
C PRO A 206 -2.23 -17.00 -4.02
N LEU A 207 -2.06 -16.01 -4.89
CA LEU A 207 -1.71 -16.25 -6.27
C LEU A 207 -0.21 -16.54 -6.41
N ALA A 208 0.13 -17.50 -7.25
CA ALA A 208 1.53 -17.82 -7.53
C ALA A 208 2.27 -16.62 -8.16
N MET A 209 3.33 -16.18 -7.51
CA MET A 209 4.23 -15.12 -7.98
C MET A 209 5.42 -15.67 -8.76
N GLY A 210 5.70 -16.99 -8.60
CA GLY A 210 6.87 -17.63 -9.18
C GLY A 210 8.15 -17.28 -8.42
N LYS A 211 9.29 -17.31 -9.13
CA LYS A 211 10.58 -16.93 -8.56
C LYS A 211 10.78 -15.42 -8.65
N ILE A 212 11.24 -14.81 -7.56
CA ILE A 212 11.58 -13.39 -7.49
C ILE A 212 13.10 -13.18 -7.73
N PRO A 213 13.51 -11.97 -8.21
CA PRO A 213 14.91 -11.65 -8.46
C PRO A 213 15.77 -11.71 -7.19
N SER A 214 17.04 -12.08 -7.34
CA SER A 214 17.97 -12.25 -6.22
C SER A 214 18.20 -11.00 -5.39
N PHE A 215 18.18 -9.82 -6.01
CA PHE A 215 18.35 -8.54 -5.30
C PHE A 215 17.21 -8.30 -4.29
N GLN A 216 15.98 -8.36 -4.75
CA GLN A 216 14.80 -8.15 -3.89
C GLN A 216 14.64 -9.28 -2.87
N LYS A 217 14.92 -10.54 -3.30
CA LYS A 217 14.95 -11.71 -2.41
C LYS A 217 15.91 -11.52 -1.24
N GLY A 218 17.14 -11.09 -1.52
CA GLY A 218 18.16 -10.88 -0.47
C GLY A 218 17.76 -9.81 0.54
N LEU A 219 17.15 -8.71 0.08
CA LEU A 219 16.62 -7.68 0.97
C LEU A 219 15.48 -8.22 1.84
N MET A 220 14.54 -8.96 1.26
CA MET A 220 13.43 -9.58 1.99
C MET A 220 13.92 -10.64 3.00
N GLU A 221 14.92 -11.45 2.65
CA GLU A 221 15.51 -12.45 3.55
C GLU A 221 16.14 -11.82 4.80
N GLN A 222 16.83 -10.68 4.65
CA GLN A 222 17.36 -9.93 5.78
C GLN A 222 16.24 -9.48 6.73
N GLN A 223 15.15 -8.94 6.17
CA GLN A 223 14.02 -8.46 6.96
C GLN A 223 13.33 -9.63 7.68
N VAL A 224 13.05 -10.74 7.00
CA VAL A 224 12.44 -11.94 7.61
C VAL A 224 13.31 -12.52 8.71
N ALA A 225 14.64 -12.52 8.54
CA ALA A 225 15.56 -12.97 9.58
C ALA A 225 15.42 -12.15 10.87
N VAL A 226 15.20 -10.85 10.78
CA VAL A 226 14.93 -9.97 11.93
C VAL A 226 13.55 -10.22 12.53
N GLU A 227 12.53 -10.40 11.69
CA GLU A 227 11.15 -10.64 12.15
C GLU A 227 10.97 -11.97 12.89
N LYS A 228 11.84 -12.96 12.61
CA LYS A 228 11.83 -14.28 13.25
C LYS A 228 12.68 -14.40 14.52
N LEU A 229 13.40 -13.34 14.93
CA LEU A 229 14.15 -13.29 16.18
C LEU A 229 13.25 -13.06 17.39
#